data_769548df5be046dd14d418fa2efcefc2
#
_entry.id   769548df5be046dd14d418fa2efcefc2
#
_cell.length_a   1.000
_cell.length_b   1.000
_cell.length_c   1.000
_cell.angle_alpha   90.00
_cell.angle_beta   90.00
_cell.angle_gamma   90.00
#
_symmetry.space_group_name_H-M   'P 1'
#
loop_
_entity.id
_entity.type
_entity.pdbx_description
1 polymer ?
#
loop_
_entity_poly.entity_id
_entity_poly.type
_entity_poly.pdbx_seq_one_letter_code
_entity_poly.pdbx_strand_id
1 'polypeptide(L)'
;MKIVVIGDTLVSSDYMEEQVKKLLPDRDKEIVKFDWEITTKEEFQEVILALEKNGPEARELPSEILNELIDADMLIVHFAPVSRKTLDIAKKLKLIGTCRGGVEHIDVKAATDKNIPVIHVIRNAEPVAEFTLGLIYSECRNITRSHVSIINGEWRKSFPNSQFVTTLSELKVGLLGLGYIGKIVAKKLLSLGISVIAHDPYITEGHLVKEGLNIKLVSLTELFENADILSLHI
;
A
#
# COMPACT_ATOMS: atom_id res chain seq x y z
N MET A 1 3.44 0.42 -31.09
CA MET A 1 2.76 0.45 -29.79
C MET A 1 3.24 1.68 -29.05
N LYS A 2 2.30 2.56 -28.63
CA LYS A 2 2.65 3.78 -27.89
C LYS A 2 2.43 3.58 -26.40
N ILE A 3 3.44 3.86 -25.60
CA ILE A 3 3.45 3.73 -24.15
C ILE A 3 3.70 5.11 -23.55
N VAL A 4 2.78 5.59 -22.74
CA VAL A 4 2.97 6.82 -21.98
C VAL A 4 3.39 6.45 -20.54
N VAL A 5 4.46 7.07 -20.07
CA VAL A 5 5.04 6.84 -18.74
C VAL A 5 5.01 8.15 -17.98
N ILE A 6 4.40 8.14 -16.79
CA ILE A 6 4.33 9.33 -15.93
C ILE A 6 4.99 9.02 -14.61
N GLY A 7 6.19 9.56 -14.44
CA GLY A 7 6.96 9.50 -13.20
C GLY A 7 6.61 10.63 -12.23
N ASP A 8 7.32 10.66 -11.12
CA ASP A 8 7.25 11.70 -10.10
C ASP A 8 8.57 11.78 -9.30
N THR A 9 8.58 12.55 -8.23
CA THR A 9 9.77 12.77 -7.38
C THR A 9 10.31 11.50 -6.70
N LEU A 10 9.51 10.43 -6.58
CA LEU A 10 9.93 9.16 -5.97
C LEU A 10 10.32 8.09 -7.00
N VAL A 11 9.67 8.10 -8.16
CA VAL A 11 9.95 7.17 -9.27
C VAL A 11 9.97 7.97 -10.56
N SER A 12 11.16 8.30 -11.05
CA SER A 12 11.32 9.11 -12.26
C SER A 12 10.85 8.40 -13.52
N SER A 13 10.38 9.17 -14.48
CA SER A 13 9.99 8.68 -15.79
C SER A 13 11.15 8.03 -16.54
N ASP A 14 12.39 8.50 -16.33
CA ASP A 14 13.60 7.89 -16.90
C ASP A 14 13.81 6.45 -16.42
N TYR A 15 13.66 6.23 -15.11
CA TYR A 15 13.77 4.88 -14.53
C TYR A 15 12.68 3.95 -15.08
N MET A 16 11.43 4.45 -15.16
CA MET A 16 10.30 3.68 -15.68
C MET A 16 10.52 3.34 -17.14
N GLU A 17 10.99 4.28 -17.96
CA GLU A 17 11.33 4.06 -19.38
C GLU A 17 12.38 2.97 -19.53
N GLU A 18 13.45 3.02 -18.74
CA GLU A 18 14.50 2.00 -18.75
C GLU A 18 13.95 0.60 -18.45
N GLN A 19 13.07 0.48 -17.45
CA GLN A 19 12.46 -0.80 -17.11
C GLN A 19 11.51 -1.30 -18.23
N VAL A 20 10.73 -0.43 -18.85
CA VAL A 20 9.88 -0.77 -20.00
C VAL A 20 10.72 -1.28 -21.18
N LYS A 21 11.87 -0.64 -21.45
CA LYS A 21 12.79 -1.09 -22.51
C LYS A 21 13.35 -2.49 -22.20
N LYS A 22 13.68 -2.79 -20.96
CA LYS A 22 14.18 -4.12 -20.52
C LYS A 22 13.10 -5.20 -20.61
N LEU A 23 11.86 -4.87 -20.23
CA LEU A 23 10.75 -5.83 -20.23
C LEU A 23 10.23 -6.17 -21.63
N LEU A 24 10.38 -5.25 -22.57
CA LEU A 24 9.87 -5.38 -23.94
C LEU A 24 10.99 -5.15 -24.99
N PRO A 25 12.08 -5.94 -24.95
CA PRO A 25 13.27 -5.64 -25.76
C PRO A 25 12.99 -5.69 -27.28
N ASP A 26 12.19 -6.66 -27.72
CA ASP A 26 12.00 -6.99 -29.14
C ASP A 26 10.73 -6.39 -29.77
N ARG A 27 10.05 -5.47 -29.06
CA ARG A 27 8.83 -4.82 -29.56
C ARG A 27 9.13 -3.44 -30.11
N ASP A 28 8.64 -3.16 -31.29
CA ASP A 28 8.57 -1.80 -31.83
C ASP A 28 7.64 -0.97 -30.94
N LYS A 29 8.20 0.03 -30.29
CA LYS A 29 7.51 0.85 -29.30
C LYS A 29 8.02 2.29 -29.33
N GLU A 30 7.08 3.19 -29.24
CA GLU A 30 7.28 4.58 -28.90
C GLU A 30 7.01 4.77 -27.42
N ILE A 31 7.95 5.34 -26.67
CA ILE A 31 7.78 5.65 -25.24
C ILE A 31 7.81 7.16 -25.09
N VAL A 32 6.71 7.73 -24.62
CA VAL A 32 6.59 9.14 -24.28
C VAL A 32 6.60 9.25 -22.77
N LYS A 33 7.46 10.08 -22.22
CA LYS A 33 7.66 10.19 -20.78
C LYS A 33 7.41 11.60 -20.26
N PHE A 34 6.83 11.66 -19.07
CA PHE A 34 6.60 12.87 -18.32
C PHE A 34 6.97 12.63 -16.87
N ASP A 35 7.52 13.64 -16.20
CA ASP A 35 7.53 13.68 -14.76
C ASP A 35 6.40 14.62 -14.31
N TRP A 36 5.54 14.12 -13.46
CA TRP A 36 4.43 14.89 -12.94
C TRP A 36 4.98 15.97 -12.02
N GLU A 37 4.78 17.23 -12.42
CA GLU A 37 5.37 18.40 -11.79
C GLU A 37 4.85 18.62 -10.38
N ILE A 38 5.62 18.15 -9.41
CA ILE A 38 5.49 18.47 -8.00
C ILE A 38 6.88 18.85 -7.53
N THR A 39 7.06 20.10 -7.14
CA THR A 39 8.39 20.68 -6.96
C THR A 39 8.99 20.45 -5.59
N THR A 40 8.15 20.25 -4.55
CA THR A 40 8.60 20.04 -3.17
C THR A 40 8.05 18.72 -2.59
N LYS A 41 8.71 18.19 -1.56
CA LYS A 41 8.21 16.98 -0.85
C LYS A 41 6.92 17.25 -0.11
N GLU A 42 6.76 18.45 0.43
CA GLU A 42 5.59 18.89 1.16
C GLU A 42 4.38 18.96 0.22
N GLU A 43 4.53 19.60 -0.93
CA GLU A 43 3.49 19.66 -1.97
C GLU A 43 3.12 18.27 -2.47
N PHE A 44 4.10 17.38 -2.66
CA PHE A 44 3.87 16.00 -3.07
C PHE A 44 3.05 15.25 -2.02
N GLN A 45 3.34 15.42 -0.73
CA GLN A 45 2.58 14.78 0.35
C GLN A 45 1.13 15.27 0.40
N GLU A 46 0.90 16.58 0.21
CA GLU A 46 -0.45 17.14 0.16
C GLU A 46 -1.26 16.57 -1.00
N VAL A 47 -0.64 16.46 -2.17
CA VAL A 47 -1.29 15.89 -3.36
C VAL A 47 -1.60 14.42 -3.18
N ILE A 48 -0.67 13.62 -2.64
CA ILE A 48 -0.92 12.21 -2.32
C ILE A 48 -2.11 12.09 -1.36
N LEU A 49 -2.11 12.86 -0.29
CA LEU A 49 -3.18 12.83 0.70
C LEU A 49 -4.54 13.22 0.09
N ALA A 50 -4.55 14.17 -0.83
CA ALA A 50 -5.76 14.56 -1.56
C ALA A 50 -6.27 13.41 -2.46
N LEU A 51 -5.38 12.73 -3.17
CA LEU A 51 -5.73 11.57 -4.02
C LEU A 51 -6.22 10.39 -3.18
N GLU A 52 -5.58 10.10 -2.06
CA GLU A 52 -5.99 9.01 -1.15
C GLU A 52 -7.36 9.26 -0.51
N LYS A 53 -7.71 10.52 -0.20
CA LYS A 53 -8.99 10.89 0.40
C LYS A 53 -10.13 11.08 -0.61
N ASN A 54 -9.84 11.66 -1.77
CA ASN A 54 -10.86 12.14 -2.70
C ASN A 54 -10.82 11.41 -4.05
N GLY A 55 -9.87 10.48 -4.23
CA GLY A 55 -9.70 9.73 -5.48
C GLY A 55 -9.03 10.53 -6.60
N PRO A 56 -8.96 9.93 -7.81
CA PRO A 56 -8.21 10.49 -8.94
C PRO A 56 -8.77 11.82 -9.49
N GLU A 57 -10.00 12.16 -9.15
CA GLU A 57 -10.63 13.42 -9.57
C GLU A 57 -10.10 14.64 -8.76
N ALA A 58 -9.33 14.41 -7.68
CA ALA A 58 -8.76 15.47 -6.86
C ALA A 58 -7.72 16.32 -7.61
N ARG A 59 -7.13 15.79 -8.69
CA ARG A 59 -6.16 16.48 -9.54
C ARG A 59 -6.35 16.08 -11.00
N GLU A 60 -6.16 17.02 -11.89
CA GLU A 60 -6.13 16.76 -13.33
C GLU A 60 -4.69 16.67 -13.85
N LEU A 61 -4.50 15.87 -14.88
CA LEU A 61 -3.24 15.85 -15.64
C LEU A 61 -3.15 17.10 -16.54
N PRO A 62 -1.95 17.64 -16.74
CA PRO A 62 -1.69 18.69 -17.72
C PRO A 62 -2.19 18.34 -19.13
N SER A 63 -2.64 19.31 -19.88
CA SER A 63 -3.18 19.11 -21.23
C SER A 63 -2.19 18.46 -22.19
N GLU A 64 -0.90 18.72 -22.05
CA GLU A 64 0.16 18.11 -22.83
C GLU A 64 0.21 16.57 -22.61
N ILE A 65 0.07 16.11 -21.38
CA ILE A 65 0.00 14.66 -21.07
C ILE A 65 -1.29 14.07 -21.62
N LEU A 66 -2.42 14.76 -21.44
CA LEU A 66 -3.71 14.28 -21.95
C LEU A 66 -3.69 14.14 -23.47
N ASN A 67 -3.03 15.02 -24.20
CA ASN A 67 -2.89 14.93 -25.64
C ASN A 67 -2.13 13.68 -26.08
N GLU A 68 -1.07 13.30 -25.38
CA GLU A 68 -0.30 12.09 -25.66
C GLU A 68 -1.06 10.79 -25.33
N LEU A 69 -2.07 10.87 -24.46
CA LEU A 69 -2.91 9.72 -24.11
C LEU A 69 -3.97 9.39 -25.16
N ILE A 70 -4.31 10.30 -26.09
CA ILE A 70 -5.37 10.12 -27.10
C ILE A 70 -5.17 8.83 -27.90
N ASP A 71 -3.93 8.51 -28.25
CA ASP A 71 -3.56 7.37 -29.09
C ASP A 71 -2.64 6.37 -28.39
N ALA A 72 -2.44 6.51 -27.08
CA ALA A 72 -1.65 5.61 -26.26
C ALA A 72 -2.28 4.21 -26.17
N ASP A 73 -1.45 3.17 -26.30
CA ASP A 73 -1.84 1.78 -26.07
C ASP A 73 -1.70 1.39 -24.58
N MET A 74 -0.72 1.96 -23.90
CA MET A 74 -0.42 1.66 -22.50
C MET A 74 -0.10 2.94 -21.72
N LEU A 75 -0.56 2.98 -20.48
CA LEU A 75 -0.24 4.04 -19.52
C LEU A 75 0.43 3.42 -18.30
N ILE A 76 1.59 3.94 -17.91
CA ILE A 76 2.31 3.50 -16.71
C ILE A 76 2.50 4.72 -15.80
N VAL A 77 2.04 4.60 -14.58
CA VAL A 77 2.06 5.70 -13.60
C VAL A 77 2.66 5.26 -12.26
N HIS A 78 3.09 6.20 -11.46
CA HIS A 78 3.35 5.97 -10.04
C HIS A 78 2.25 6.62 -9.19
N PHE A 79 2.20 7.94 -9.02
CA PHE A 79 1.12 8.64 -8.32
C PHE A 79 0.23 9.50 -9.23
N ALA A 80 0.58 9.64 -10.49
CA ALA A 80 -0.18 10.45 -11.43
C ALA A 80 -1.65 9.99 -11.49
N PRO A 81 -2.63 10.90 -11.40
CA PRO A 81 -4.04 10.55 -11.35
C PRO A 81 -4.56 10.06 -12.70
N VAL A 82 -5.31 8.98 -12.68
CA VAL A 82 -6.00 8.42 -13.85
C VAL A 82 -7.50 8.50 -13.61
N SER A 83 -8.05 9.67 -13.85
CA SER A 83 -9.47 9.98 -13.66
C SER A 83 -10.35 9.40 -14.78
N ARG A 84 -11.67 9.43 -14.58
CA ARG A 84 -12.64 9.09 -15.65
C ARG A 84 -12.41 9.97 -16.89
N LYS A 85 -12.17 11.28 -16.69
CA LYS A 85 -11.87 12.22 -17.79
C LYS A 85 -10.63 11.80 -18.58
N THR A 86 -9.57 11.39 -17.89
CA THR A 86 -8.35 10.83 -18.51
C THR A 86 -8.68 9.62 -19.37
N LEU A 87 -9.47 8.68 -18.84
CA LEU A 87 -9.87 7.47 -19.53
C LEU A 87 -10.85 7.73 -20.70
N ASP A 88 -11.64 8.79 -20.63
CA ASP A 88 -12.52 9.20 -21.74
C ASP A 88 -11.74 9.77 -22.92
N ILE A 89 -10.58 10.36 -22.67
CA ILE A 89 -9.66 10.88 -23.71
C ILE A 89 -8.85 9.73 -24.30
N ALA A 90 -8.35 8.82 -23.49
CA ALA A 90 -7.44 7.73 -23.87
C ALA A 90 -8.17 6.55 -24.57
N LYS A 91 -8.75 6.80 -25.74
CA LYS A 91 -9.66 5.85 -26.41
C LYS A 91 -9.01 4.56 -26.93
N LYS A 92 -7.69 4.55 -27.11
CA LYS A 92 -6.95 3.38 -27.59
C LYS A 92 -6.27 2.61 -26.45
N LEU A 93 -6.42 3.07 -25.21
CA LEU A 93 -5.74 2.49 -24.06
C LEU A 93 -6.20 1.06 -23.79
N LYS A 94 -5.25 0.16 -23.68
CA LYS A 94 -5.47 -1.28 -23.48
C LYS A 94 -4.99 -1.78 -22.12
N LEU A 95 -4.15 -1.00 -21.44
CA LEU A 95 -3.55 -1.39 -20.18
C LEU A 95 -3.15 -0.16 -19.36
N ILE A 96 -3.42 -0.21 -18.07
CA ILE A 96 -2.86 0.72 -17.09
C ILE A 96 -1.96 -0.08 -16.15
N GLY A 97 -0.72 0.35 -16.00
CA GLY A 97 0.21 -0.16 -14.98
C GLY A 97 0.46 0.90 -13.92
N THR A 98 0.45 0.51 -12.65
CA THR A 98 0.91 1.38 -11.58
C THR A 98 2.03 0.74 -10.77
N CYS A 99 3.04 1.52 -10.43
CA CYS A 99 4.15 1.10 -9.59
C CYS A 99 3.80 1.10 -8.09
N ARG A 100 2.51 1.20 -7.75
CA ARG A 100 2.00 1.20 -6.36
C ARG A 100 1.24 -0.08 -6.03
N GLY A 101 1.11 -0.35 -4.73
CA GLY A 101 0.21 -1.39 -4.22
C GLY A 101 -1.25 -0.92 -4.16
N GLY A 102 -1.48 0.34 -3.79
CA GLY A 102 -2.79 0.98 -3.80
C GLY A 102 -3.16 1.54 -5.18
N VAL A 103 -4.44 1.69 -5.43
CA VAL A 103 -5.00 2.17 -6.71
C VAL A 103 -5.89 3.40 -6.54
N GLU A 104 -5.79 4.11 -5.43
CA GLU A 104 -6.61 5.26 -5.05
C GLU A 104 -6.51 6.41 -6.06
N HIS A 105 -5.40 6.50 -6.78
CA HIS A 105 -5.13 7.48 -7.83
C HIS A 105 -5.69 7.09 -9.21
N ILE A 106 -6.39 5.94 -9.31
CA ILE A 106 -6.97 5.42 -10.57
C ILE A 106 -8.47 5.20 -10.40
N ASP A 107 -9.29 5.72 -11.31
CA ASP A 107 -10.72 5.34 -11.38
C ASP A 107 -10.83 3.90 -11.96
N VAL A 108 -10.68 2.92 -11.05
CA VAL A 108 -10.77 1.50 -11.40
C VAL A 108 -12.14 1.14 -11.95
N LYS A 109 -13.20 1.83 -11.51
CA LYS A 109 -14.56 1.61 -12.03
C LYS A 109 -14.65 2.05 -13.48
N ALA A 110 -14.13 3.24 -13.81
CA ALA A 110 -14.11 3.71 -15.19
C ALA A 110 -13.23 2.82 -16.10
N ALA A 111 -12.10 2.34 -15.58
CA ALA A 111 -11.24 1.38 -16.30
C ALA A 111 -12.00 0.07 -16.59
N THR A 112 -12.72 -0.46 -15.58
CA THR A 112 -13.56 -1.66 -15.72
C THR A 112 -14.68 -1.47 -16.74
N ASP A 113 -15.41 -0.34 -16.68
CA ASP A 113 -16.48 0.00 -17.62
C ASP A 113 -15.98 0.02 -19.10
N LYS A 114 -14.69 0.31 -19.27
CA LYS A 114 -14.00 0.35 -20.59
C LYS A 114 -13.24 -0.92 -20.93
N ASN A 115 -13.30 -1.96 -20.09
CA ASN A 115 -12.52 -3.20 -20.21
C ASN A 115 -11.00 -2.96 -20.30
N ILE A 116 -10.49 -1.97 -19.58
CA ILE A 116 -9.06 -1.68 -19.47
C ILE A 116 -8.53 -2.32 -18.19
N PRO A 117 -7.69 -3.36 -18.25
CA PRO A 117 -7.09 -3.96 -17.08
C PRO A 117 -6.13 -2.98 -16.39
N VAL A 118 -6.15 -3.00 -15.05
CA VAL A 118 -5.22 -2.28 -14.20
C VAL A 118 -4.29 -3.27 -13.52
N ILE A 119 -2.99 -3.14 -13.77
CA ILE A 119 -1.94 -3.94 -13.11
C ILE A 119 -1.28 -3.07 -12.05
N HIS A 120 -1.25 -3.57 -10.83
CA HIS A 120 -0.57 -2.94 -9.72
C HIS A 120 0.49 -3.86 -9.10
N VAL A 121 1.45 -3.32 -8.35
CA VAL A 121 2.54 -4.09 -7.74
C VAL A 121 2.61 -3.81 -6.25
N ILE A 122 2.62 -4.87 -5.47
CA ILE A 122 2.80 -4.79 -4.03
C ILE A 122 4.30 -4.70 -3.75
N ARG A 123 4.80 -3.50 -3.47
CA ARG A 123 6.23 -3.22 -3.36
C ARG A 123 6.77 -3.23 -1.94
N ASN A 124 5.99 -2.70 -1.00
CA ASN A 124 6.44 -2.38 0.36
C ASN A 124 5.79 -3.23 1.45
N ALA A 125 5.17 -4.35 1.10
CA ALA A 125 4.42 -5.14 2.07
C ALA A 125 5.32 -5.76 3.16
N GLU A 126 6.50 -6.25 2.78
CA GLU A 126 7.47 -6.81 3.73
C GLU A 126 8.01 -5.74 4.71
N PRO A 127 8.54 -4.59 4.24
CA PRO A 127 8.93 -3.50 5.14
C PRO A 127 7.81 -3.00 6.06
N VAL A 128 6.58 -2.91 5.56
CA VAL A 128 5.43 -2.50 6.39
C VAL A 128 5.13 -3.53 7.47
N ALA A 129 5.18 -4.81 7.12
CA ALA A 129 4.98 -5.88 8.10
C ALA A 129 6.08 -5.90 9.18
N GLU A 130 7.35 -5.68 8.80
CA GLU A 130 8.46 -5.57 9.74
C GLU A 130 8.31 -4.36 10.66
N PHE A 131 7.93 -3.22 10.11
CA PHE A 131 7.65 -2.02 10.89
C PHE A 131 6.51 -2.24 11.89
N THR A 132 5.44 -2.94 11.47
CA THR A 132 4.32 -3.31 12.35
C THR A 132 4.79 -4.15 13.54
N LEU A 133 5.63 -5.16 13.30
CA LEU A 133 6.23 -5.94 14.39
C LEU A 133 7.09 -5.06 15.31
N GLY A 134 7.89 -4.18 14.72
CA GLY A 134 8.69 -3.22 15.47
C GLY A 134 7.85 -2.34 16.39
N LEU A 135 6.71 -1.85 15.93
CA LEU A 135 5.77 -1.07 16.74
C LEU A 135 5.14 -1.91 17.86
N ILE A 136 4.73 -3.15 17.58
CA ILE A 136 4.19 -4.08 18.59
C ILE A 136 5.23 -4.31 19.68
N TYR A 137 6.47 -4.64 19.31
CA TYR A 137 7.54 -4.81 20.29
C TYR A 137 7.85 -3.52 21.04
N SER A 138 7.91 -2.38 20.34
CA SER A 138 8.18 -1.08 20.96
C SER A 138 7.15 -0.72 22.02
N GLU A 139 5.88 -0.96 21.73
CA GLU A 139 4.78 -0.68 22.67
C GLU A 139 4.78 -1.69 23.82
N CYS A 140 4.79 -2.98 23.55
CA CYS A 140 4.68 -4.03 24.58
C CYS A 140 5.92 -4.15 25.48
N ARG A 141 7.09 -3.78 24.97
CA ARG A 141 8.36 -3.83 25.76
C ARG A 141 8.84 -2.45 26.17
N ASN A 142 8.05 -1.41 25.92
CA ASN A 142 8.37 -0.02 26.27
C ASN A 142 9.73 0.46 25.70
N ILE A 143 10.13 -0.02 24.53
CA ILE A 143 11.47 0.26 23.97
C ILE A 143 11.64 1.77 23.77
N THR A 144 10.71 2.42 23.07
CA THR A 144 10.76 3.88 22.82
C THR A 144 10.67 4.67 24.12
N ARG A 145 9.76 4.29 25.05
CA ARG A 145 9.62 5.00 26.34
C ARG A 145 10.88 4.88 27.17
N SER A 146 11.51 3.70 27.19
CA SER A 146 12.78 3.49 27.90
C SER A 146 13.90 4.30 27.29
N HIS A 147 13.98 4.34 25.95
CA HIS A 147 14.99 5.12 25.23
C HIS A 147 14.86 6.62 25.54
N VAL A 148 13.67 7.18 25.43
CA VAL A 148 13.40 8.59 25.77
C VAL A 148 13.74 8.90 27.24
N SER A 149 13.39 8.00 28.16
CA SER A 149 13.73 8.16 29.58
C SER A 149 15.25 8.27 29.79
N ILE A 150 16.03 7.37 29.16
CA ILE A 150 17.49 7.37 29.26
C ILE A 150 18.11 8.61 28.65
N ILE A 151 17.65 9.07 27.49
CA ILE A 151 18.14 10.32 26.86
C ILE A 151 17.93 11.51 27.78
N ASN A 152 16.82 11.53 28.52
CA ASN A 152 16.51 12.59 29.48
C ASN A 152 17.23 12.42 30.83
N GLY A 153 18.15 11.46 30.94
CA GLY A 153 18.90 11.21 32.18
C GLY A 153 18.11 10.50 33.27
N GLU A 154 16.96 9.89 32.92
CA GLU A 154 16.08 9.20 33.86
C GLU A 154 16.21 7.67 33.73
N TRP A 155 16.20 6.97 34.88
CA TRP A 155 16.13 5.51 34.92
C TRP A 155 14.74 5.06 35.38
N ARG A 156 13.77 5.01 34.46
CA ARG A 156 12.39 4.61 34.76
C ARG A 156 12.23 3.09 34.67
N LYS A 157 11.56 2.51 35.70
CA LYS A 157 11.23 1.07 35.75
C LYS A 157 9.72 0.82 35.53
N SER A 158 8.90 1.88 35.52
CA SER A 158 7.45 1.80 35.34
C SER A 158 6.99 2.82 34.30
N PHE A 159 6.04 2.41 33.47
CA PHE A 159 5.47 3.20 32.39
C PHE A 159 3.93 3.14 32.48
N PRO A 160 3.20 4.06 31.82
CA PRO A 160 1.74 4.13 31.89
C PRO A 160 1.02 2.84 31.52
N ASN A 161 1.59 2.03 30.63
CA ASN A 161 1.05 0.75 30.17
C ASN A 161 1.60 -0.47 30.94
N SER A 162 2.35 -0.28 32.03
CA SER A 162 3.02 -1.39 32.75
C SER A 162 2.07 -2.48 33.23
N GLN A 163 0.81 -2.13 33.51
CA GLN A 163 -0.21 -3.11 33.92
C GLN A 163 -0.68 -4.04 32.78
N PHE A 164 -0.45 -3.67 31.54
CA PHE A 164 -0.81 -4.45 30.34
C PHE A 164 0.40 -5.13 29.69
N VAL A 165 1.61 -4.88 30.20
CA VAL A 165 2.83 -5.40 29.61
C VAL A 165 3.15 -6.77 30.20
N THR A 166 3.22 -7.76 29.30
CA THR A 166 3.67 -9.12 29.61
C THR A 166 4.49 -9.67 28.44
N THR A 167 4.81 -10.95 28.48
CA THR A 167 5.47 -11.64 27.35
C THR A 167 4.53 -11.70 26.15
N LEU A 168 5.02 -11.37 24.96
CA LEU A 168 4.17 -11.33 23.77
C LEU A 168 3.44 -12.66 23.47
N SER A 169 4.02 -13.80 23.82
CA SER A 169 3.38 -15.11 23.68
C SER A 169 2.15 -15.32 24.57
N GLU A 170 1.98 -14.48 25.59
CA GLU A 170 0.80 -14.48 26.47
C GLU A 170 -0.29 -13.52 25.96
N LEU A 171 0.02 -12.71 24.96
CA LEU A 171 -0.90 -11.74 24.37
C LEU A 171 -1.51 -12.29 23.08
N LYS A 172 -2.72 -11.83 22.81
CA LYS A 172 -3.46 -12.13 21.60
C LYS A 172 -3.48 -10.90 20.68
N VAL A 173 -2.91 -11.03 19.49
CA VAL A 173 -2.93 -9.98 18.47
C VAL A 173 -4.15 -10.15 17.59
N GLY A 174 -4.96 -9.11 17.52
CA GLY A 174 -6.10 -9.00 16.62
C GLY A 174 -5.70 -8.25 15.34
N LEU A 175 -5.94 -8.85 14.17
CA LEU A 175 -5.71 -8.22 12.88
C LEU A 175 -7.04 -7.85 12.24
N LEU A 176 -7.24 -6.58 11.97
CA LEU A 176 -8.36 -6.10 11.15
C LEU A 176 -7.88 -5.95 9.71
N GLY A 177 -8.33 -6.86 8.87
CA GLY A 177 -7.87 -7.03 7.49
C GLY A 177 -6.77 -8.09 7.34
N LEU A 178 -7.01 -9.08 6.47
CA LEU A 178 -6.07 -10.12 6.08
C LEU A 178 -5.75 -10.06 4.58
N GLY A 179 -5.60 -8.84 4.08
CA GLY A 179 -5.04 -8.57 2.76
C GLY A 179 -3.57 -9.01 2.68
N TYR A 180 -2.86 -8.50 1.72
CA TYR A 180 -1.48 -8.93 1.49
C TYR A 180 -0.57 -8.67 2.70
N ILE A 181 -0.62 -7.46 3.27
CA ILE A 181 0.20 -7.08 4.43
C ILE A 181 -0.25 -7.83 5.69
N GLY A 182 -1.56 -7.87 5.96
CA GLY A 182 -2.10 -8.55 7.14
C GLY A 182 -1.71 -10.03 7.22
N LYS A 183 -1.67 -10.74 6.09
CA LYS A 183 -1.20 -12.12 6.02
C LYS A 183 0.29 -12.26 6.33
N ILE A 184 1.14 -11.34 5.86
CA ILE A 184 2.57 -11.36 6.19
C ILE A 184 2.77 -11.11 7.68
N VAL A 185 2.10 -10.11 8.25
CA VAL A 185 2.14 -9.83 9.69
C VAL A 185 1.70 -11.05 10.49
N ALA A 186 0.57 -11.66 10.11
CA ALA A 186 0.06 -12.86 10.75
C ALA A 186 1.07 -14.01 10.74
N LYS A 187 1.68 -14.27 9.57
CA LYS A 187 2.70 -15.31 9.41
C LYS A 187 3.90 -15.08 10.33
N LYS A 188 4.39 -13.83 10.38
CA LYS A 188 5.51 -13.46 11.25
C LYS A 188 5.14 -13.62 12.73
N LEU A 189 3.97 -13.16 13.17
CA LEU A 189 3.50 -13.31 14.55
C LEU A 189 3.37 -14.78 14.97
N LEU A 190 2.73 -15.60 14.12
CA LEU A 190 2.60 -17.04 14.37
C LEU A 190 3.96 -17.75 14.48
N SER A 191 4.94 -17.36 13.64
CA SER A 191 6.29 -17.92 13.70
C SER A 191 7.05 -17.58 15.00
N LEU A 192 6.64 -16.51 15.67
CA LEU A 192 7.14 -16.10 16.99
C LEU A 192 6.35 -16.72 18.17
N GLY A 193 5.38 -17.62 17.87
CA GLY A 193 4.55 -18.24 18.89
C GLY A 193 3.48 -17.33 19.49
N ILE A 194 3.16 -16.22 18.82
CA ILE A 194 2.16 -15.24 19.27
C ILE A 194 0.77 -15.69 18.79
N SER A 195 -0.23 -15.64 19.67
CA SER A 195 -1.62 -15.94 19.32
C SER A 195 -2.22 -14.86 18.42
N VAL A 196 -2.84 -15.26 17.31
CA VAL A 196 -3.46 -14.34 16.35
C VAL A 196 -4.92 -14.70 16.13
N ILE A 197 -5.80 -13.71 16.20
CA ILE A 197 -7.17 -13.75 15.70
C ILE A 197 -7.34 -12.65 14.64
N ALA A 198 -8.27 -12.82 13.72
CA ALA A 198 -8.45 -11.82 12.67
C ALA A 198 -9.91 -11.65 12.27
N HIS A 199 -10.21 -10.47 11.74
CA HIS A 199 -11.46 -10.18 11.05
C HIS A 199 -11.17 -9.67 9.65
N ASP A 200 -11.78 -10.35 8.66
CA ASP A 200 -11.78 -9.92 7.26
C ASP A 200 -13.07 -10.45 6.60
N PRO A 201 -13.93 -9.60 6.04
CA PRO A 201 -15.20 -10.04 5.45
C PRO A 201 -15.04 -10.78 4.12
N TYR A 202 -13.86 -10.72 3.49
CA TYR A 202 -13.60 -11.28 2.16
C TYR A 202 -12.77 -12.57 2.19
N ILE A 203 -12.24 -12.95 3.35
CA ILE A 203 -11.36 -14.11 3.51
C ILE A 203 -12.12 -15.22 4.25
N THR A 204 -11.85 -16.47 3.89
CA THR A 204 -12.36 -17.65 4.60
C THR A 204 -11.22 -18.43 5.24
N GLU A 205 -11.51 -19.16 6.34
CA GLU A 205 -10.51 -20.02 6.99
C GLU A 205 -9.94 -21.07 6.03
N GLY A 206 -10.75 -21.58 5.11
CA GLY A 206 -10.29 -22.52 4.09
C GLY A 206 -9.24 -21.95 3.13
N HIS A 207 -9.27 -20.65 2.84
CA HIS A 207 -8.21 -19.96 2.10
C HIS A 207 -6.94 -19.83 2.92
N LEU A 208 -7.06 -19.47 4.20
CA LEU A 208 -5.92 -19.32 5.10
C LEU A 208 -5.17 -20.63 5.30
N VAL A 209 -5.89 -21.72 5.50
CA VAL A 209 -5.30 -23.06 5.65
C VAL A 209 -4.50 -23.47 4.39
N LYS A 210 -5.00 -23.17 3.19
CA LYS A 210 -4.27 -23.44 1.93
C LYS A 210 -2.97 -22.64 1.83
N GLU A 211 -2.92 -21.46 2.45
CA GLU A 211 -1.72 -20.61 2.53
C GLU A 211 -0.81 -20.96 3.73
N GLY A 212 -1.15 -22.00 4.48
CA GLY A 212 -0.39 -22.44 5.66
C GLY A 212 -0.60 -21.54 6.90
N LEU A 213 -1.68 -20.78 6.92
CA LEU A 213 -2.02 -19.89 8.03
C LEU A 213 -3.16 -20.51 8.85
N ASN A 214 -2.86 -20.89 10.07
CA ASN A 214 -3.87 -21.40 11.02
C ASN A 214 -4.32 -20.25 11.93
N ILE A 215 -5.28 -19.45 11.45
CA ILE A 215 -5.80 -18.26 12.12
C ILE A 215 -7.30 -18.42 12.26
N LYS A 216 -7.82 -18.18 13.47
CA LYS A 216 -9.26 -18.13 13.72
C LYS A 216 -9.81 -16.80 13.20
N LEU A 217 -10.77 -16.88 12.28
CA LEU A 217 -11.57 -15.74 11.88
C LEU A 217 -12.70 -15.51 12.90
N VAL A 218 -12.86 -14.27 13.29
CA VAL A 218 -13.86 -13.86 14.28
C VAL A 218 -14.70 -12.69 13.76
N SER A 219 -15.84 -12.44 14.38
CA SER A 219 -16.61 -11.24 14.10
C SER A 219 -15.84 -9.98 14.52
N LEU A 220 -16.22 -8.82 13.98
CA LEU A 220 -15.58 -7.56 14.35
C LEU A 220 -15.73 -7.28 15.85
N THR A 221 -16.88 -7.58 16.44
CA THR A 221 -17.13 -7.45 17.88
C THR A 221 -16.20 -8.35 18.68
N GLU A 222 -16.12 -9.65 18.33
CA GLU A 222 -15.21 -10.59 19.01
C GLU A 222 -13.74 -10.18 18.87
N LEU A 223 -13.35 -9.58 17.75
CA LEU A 223 -11.99 -9.07 17.56
C LEU A 223 -11.66 -8.00 18.61
N PHE A 224 -12.54 -7.01 18.76
CA PHE A 224 -12.35 -5.93 19.73
C PHE A 224 -12.42 -6.39 21.19
N GLU A 225 -13.25 -7.38 21.49
CA GLU A 225 -13.43 -7.90 22.87
C GLU A 225 -12.28 -8.82 23.31
N ASN A 226 -11.62 -9.49 22.36
CA ASN A 226 -10.67 -10.55 22.68
C ASN A 226 -9.22 -10.26 22.31
N ALA A 227 -8.93 -9.16 21.60
CA ALA A 227 -7.57 -8.80 21.27
C ALA A 227 -6.94 -7.94 22.39
N ASP A 228 -5.73 -8.30 22.80
CA ASP A 228 -4.91 -7.46 23.69
C ASP A 228 -4.20 -6.35 22.91
N ILE A 229 -3.90 -6.64 21.65
CA ILE A 229 -3.27 -5.72 20.68
C ILE A 229 -4.08 -5.75 19.40
N LEU A 230 -4.46 -4.58 18.91
CA LEU A 230 -5.17 -4.45 17.63
C LEU A 230 -4.26 -3.80 16.59
N SER A 231 -4.16 -4.43 15.41
CA SER A 231 -3.42 -3.91 14.26
C SER A 231 -4.32 -3.85 13.02
N LEU A 232 -4.32 -2.70 12.34
CA LEU A 232 -5.20 -2.40 11.21
C LEU A 232 -4.43 -2.56 9.89
N HIS A 233 -4.99 -3.38 8.98
CA HIS A 233 -4.41 -3.69 7.66
C HIS A 233 -5.49 -3.69 6.57
N ILE A 234 -6.33 -2.66 6.59
CA ILE A 234 -7.46 -2.45 5.66
C ILE A 234 -7.10 -1.47 4.55
#